data_898e7c38e807f9b3b996829b66a69067
#
_entry.id   898e7c38e807f9b3b996829b66a69067
#
_cell.length_a   1.000
_cell.length_b   1.000
_cell.length_c   1.000
_cell.angle_alpha   90.00
_cell.angle_beta   90.00
_cell.angle_gamma   90.00
#
_symmetry.space_group_name_H-M   'P 1'
#
loop_
_entity.id
_entity.type
_entity.pdbx_description
1 polymer ?
#
loop_
_entity_poly.entity_id
_entity_poly.type
_entity_poly.pdbx_seq_one_letter_code
_entity_poly.pdbx_strand_id
1 'polypeptide(L)'
;MANSTIFDDVFRTMLEKMPQLIIPLINEVFGTDYPGDIPIVQRRNEHYTRKGAIITDSHLFIADKIYHIECQSTSDSTMVIRMIEYDFAAALEFAEKENGKYRIYFPQSCVLYLRGKNGPDFLEMELVMPEGQSMDYRVPVVRVERYTSDVIFQKKLLFLLPFYIIRYEKSVKEIDEDDGILQEL
;
A
#
# COMPACT_ATOMS: atom_id res chain seq x y z
N MET A 1 -20.13 5.61 5.34
CA MET A 1 -19.46 4.30 5.30
C MET A 1 -18.83 4.21 3.92
N ALA A 2 -17.50 4.19 3.85
CA ALA A 2 -16.82 3.94 2.59
C ALA A 2 -17.22 2.53 2.14
N ASN A 3 -17.67 2.37 0.89
CA ASN A 3 -17.89 1.04 0.33
C ASN A 3 -16.51 0.37 0.22
N SER A 4 -16.21 -0.52 1.18
CA SER A 4 -15.05 -1.41 1.07
C SER A 4 -15.21 -2.22 -0.22
N THR A 5 -14.19 -2.21 -1.06
CA THR A 5 -14.19 -3.05 -2.26
C THR A 5 -13.75 -4.46 -1.86
N ILE A 6 -14.09 -5.47 -2.66
CA ILE A 6 -13.64 -6.85 -2.43
C ILE A 6 -12.09 -6.92 -2.32
N PHE A 7 -11.40 -5.98 -2.92
CA PHE A 7 -9.94 -5.90 -2.91
C PHE A 7 -9.38 -5.39 -1.60
N ASP A 8 -10.05 -4.43 -0.97
CA ASP A 8 -9.71 -3.93 0.36
C ASP A 8 -9.86 -5.06 1.38
N ASP A 9 -10.93 -5.85 1.26
CA ASP A 9 -11.17 -7.00 2.14
C ASP A 9 -10.12 -8.11 1.93
N VAL A 10 -9.73 -8.40 0.68
CA VAL A 10 -8.65 -9.35 0.38
C VAL A 10 -7.32 -8.86 0.93
N PHE A 11 -6.97 -7.57 0.73
CA PHE A 11 -5.75 -6.98 1.22
C PHE A 11 -5.65 -7.09 2.75
N ARG A 12 -6.68 -6.66 3.46
CA ARG A 12 -6.74 -6.74 4.93
C ARG A 12 -6.69 -8.17 5.42
N THR A 13 -7.46 -9.08 4.81
CA THR A 13 -7.45 -10.49 5.19
C THR A 13 -6.07 -11.12 5.02
N MET A 14 -5.35 -10.80 3.95
CA MET A 14 -3.99 -11.30 3.75
C MET A 14 -3.03 -10.78 4.81
N LEU A 15 -3.11 -9.49 5.15
CA LEU A 15 -2.28 -8.94 6.23
C LEU A 15 -2.61 -9.56 7.58
N GLU A 16 -3.89 -9.79 7.88
CA GLU A 16 -4.31 -10.40 9.15
C GLU A 16 -3.93 -11.87 9.28
N LYS A 17 -4.10 -12.65 8.20
CA LYS A 17 -3.95 -14.12 8.25
C LYS A 17 -2.58 -14.60 7.79
N MET A 18 -1.91 -13.85 6.92
CA MET A 18 -0.65 -14.24 6.27
C MET A 18 0.33 -13.07 6.17
N PRO A 19 0.60 -12.34 7.29
CA PRO A 19 1.40 -11.11 7.24
C PRO A 19 2.81 -11.33 6.67
N GLN A 20 3.40 -12.51 6.84
CA GLN A 20 4.74 -12.81 6.33
C GLN A 20 4.86 -12.73 4.80
N LEU A 21 3.75 -12.89 4.07
CA LEU A 21 3.77 -12.77 2.62
C LEU A 21 4.09 -11.34 2.13
N ILE A 22 3.95 -10.32 3.00
CA ILE A 22 4.27 -8.93 2.67
C ILE A 22 5.77 -8.65 2.68
N ILE A 23 6.58 -9.44 3.41
CA ILE A 23 8.02 -9.18 3.61
C ILE A 23 8.80 -9.10 2.30
N PRO A 24 8.65 -10.01 1.33
CA PRO A 24 9.33 -9.88 0.05
C PRO A 24 8.96 -8.60 -0.71
N LEU A 25 7.71 -8.15 -0.60
CA LEU A 25 7.28 -6.88 -1.21
C LEU A 25 7.93 -5.69 -0.52
N ILE A 26 8.01 -5.67 0.81
CA ILE A 26 8.71 -4.63 1.57
C ILE A 26 10.18 -4.59 1.20
N ASN A 27 10.84 -5.74 1.11
CA ASN A 27 12.23 -5.83 0.69
C ASN A 27 12.44 -5.26 -0.72
N GLU A 28 11.56 -5.60 -1.65
CA GLU A 28 11.61 -5.12 -3.04
C GLU A 28 11.43 -3.59 -3.13
N VAL A 29 10.45 -3.05 -2.41
CA VAL A 29 10.07 -1.62 -2.51
C VAL A 29 11.05 -0.72 -1.78
N PHE A 30 11.50 -1.13 -0.60
CA PHE A 30 12.31 -0.26 0.30
C PHE A 30 13.79 -0.64 0.31
N GLY A 31 14.20 -1.64 -0.48
CA GLY A 31 15.60 -2.08 -0.53
C GLY A 31 16.09 -2.67 0.78
N THR A 32 15.22 -3.31 1.54
CA THR A 32 15.55 -4.02 2.78
C THR A 32 15.85 -5.48 2.50
N ASP A 33 16.41 -6.19 3.48
CA ASP A 33 16.71 -7.63 3.38
C ASP A 33 16.24 -8.34 4.66
N TYR A 34 14.95 -8.19 4.96
CA TYR A 34 14.35 -8.87 6.10
C TYR A 34 14.16 -10.36 5.82
N PRO A 35 14.47 -11.24 6.79
CA PRO A 35 14.13 -12.65 6.69
C PRO A 35 12.62 -12.84 6.68
N GLY A 36 12.11 -13.85 5.95
CA GLY A 36 10.68 -14.07 5.77
C GLY A 36 9.91 -14.40 7.05
N ASP A 37 10.57 -14.75 8.13
CA ASP A 37 10.02 -15.07 9.45
C ASP A 37 10.18 -13.94 10.48
N ILE A 38 10.66 -12.75 10.05
CA ILE A 38 10.78 -11.60 10.95
C ILE A 38 9.43 -11.29 11.62
N PRO A 39 9.41 -11.01 12.93
CA PRO A 39 8.17 -10.63 13.61
C PRO A 39 7.55 -9.36 13.01
N ILE A 40 6.25 -9.43 12.73
CA ILE A 40 5.44 -8.31 12.27
C ILE A 40 4.40 -8.01 13.35
N VAL A 41 4.33 -6.75 13.76
CA VAL A 41 3.28 -6.27 14.65
C VAL A 41 2.37 -5.35 13.85
N GLN A 42 1.11 -5.77 13.67
CA GLN A 42 0.10 -4.92 13.08
C GLN A 42 -0.43 -3.95 14.12
N ARG A 43 -0.61 -2.70 13.74
CA ARG A 43 -1.22 -1.67 14.57
C ARG A 43 -2.62 -1.33 14.07
N ARG A 44 -3.37 -0.60 14.90
CA ARG A 44 -4.69 -0.10 14.51
C ARG A 44 -4.55 0.80 13.29
N ASN A 45 -5.44 0.60 12.34
CA ASN A 45 -5.49 1.38 11.10
C ASN A 45 -6.40 2.62 11.25
N GLU A 46 -6.91 2.89 12.46
CA GLU A 46 -7.77 4.04 12.76
C GLU A 46 -6.98 5.06 13.57
N HIS A 47 -6.83 6.26 13.03
CA HIS A 47 -6.20 7.39 13.69
C HIS A 47 -7.25 8.47 13.95
N TYR A 48 -7.39 8.89 15.19
CA TYR A 48 -8.38 9.89 15.57
C TYR A 48 -7.77 11.29 15.52
N THR A 49 -8.30 12.11 14.63
CA THR A 49 -7.98 13.54 14.54
C THR A 49 -9.14 14.38 15.06
N ARG A 50 -8.92 15.70 15.27
CA ARG A 50 -9.99 16.62 15.63
C ARG A 50 -11.11 16.73 14.57
N LYS A 51 -10.84 16.30 13.34
CA LYS A 51 -11.78 16.31 12.20
C LYS A 51 -12.49 14.98 11.97
N GLY A 52 -12.12 13.91 12.71
CA GLY A 52 -12.67 12.58 12.56
C GLY A 52 -11.62 11.48 12.59
N ALA A 53 -12.04 10.25 12.33
CA ALA A 53 -11.13 9.11 12.20
C ALA A 53 -10.52 9.09 10.80
N ILE A 54 -9.21 8.90 10.73
CA ILE A 54 -8.48 8.54 9.52
C ILE A 54 -8.31 7.02 9.57
N ILE A 55 -8.75 6.34 8.52
CA ILE A 55 -8.61 4.89 8.38
C ILE A 55 -7.62 4.63 7.26
N THR A 56 -6.55 3.90 7.56
CA THR A 56 -5.54 3.47 6.60
C THR A 56 -5.66 1.98 6.30
N ASP A 57 -5.10 1.52 5.20
CA ASP A 57 -5.18 0.10 4.86
C ASP A 57 -4.25 -0.75 5.73
N SER A 58 -3.04 -0.27 6.04
CA SER A 58 -2.12 -1.01 6.92
C SER A 58 -1.08 -0.15 7.62
N HIS A 59 -0.79 -0.45 8.87
CA HIS A 59 0.41 -0.03 9.59
C HIS A 59 1.11 -1.25 10.20
N LEU A 60 2.34 -1.51 9.76
CA LEU A 60 3.13 -2.67 10.16
C LEU A 60 4.40 -2.20 10.86
N PHE A 61 4.70 -2.79 12.02
CA PHE A 61 5.98 -2.64 12.69
C PHE A 61 6.85 -3.85 12.37
N ILE A 62 8.00 -3.60 11.75
CA ILE A 62 8.98 -4.61 11.41
C ILE A 62 10.34 -4.10 11.88
N ALA A 63 10.97 -4.84 12.78
CA ALA A 63 12.15 -4.39 13.50
C ALA A 63 11.88 -3.04 14.22
N ASP A 64 12.62 -2.00 13.86
CA ASP A 64 12.54 -0.64 14.41
C ASP A 64 11.79 0.36 13.51
N LYS A 65 11.16 -0.12 12.44
CA LYS A 65 10.52 0.72 11.42
C LYS A 65 9.02 0.52 11.32
N ILE A 66 8.34 1.59 10.94
CA ILE A 66 6.92 1.58 10.62
C ILE A 66 6.78 1.55 9.11
N TYR A 67 5.93 0.65 8.61
CA TYR A 67 5.56 0.56 7.19
C TYR A 67 4.09 0.85 7.03
N HIS A 68 3.78 1.71 6.07
CA HIS A 68 2.42 2.03 5.66
C HIS A 68 2.21 1.65 4.20
N ILE A 69 1.29 0.74 3.93
CA ILE A 69 0.98 0.30 2.58
C ILE A 69 -0.50 0.59 2.32
N GLU A 70 -0.75 1.46 1.36
CA GLU A 70 -2.09 1.83 0.95
C GLU A 70 -2.44 1.11 -0.35
N CYS A 71 -3.56 0.39 -0.36
CA CYS A 71 -4.03 -0.37 -1.52
C CYS A 71 -5.14 0.38 -2.23
N GLN A 72 -4.99 0.60 -3.55
CA GLN A 72 -5.95 1.35 -4.36
C GLN A 72 -6.26 0.62 -5.66
N SER A 73 -7.52 0.58 -6.04
CA SER A 73 -7.93 -0.08 -7.30
C SER A 73 -7.34 0.62 -8.53
N THR A 74 -7.31 1.94 -8.55
CA THR A 74 -6.84 2.76 -9.68
C THR A 74 -6.04 3.97 -9.20
N SER A 75 -5.27 4.56 -10.11
CA SER A 75 -4.51 5.78 -9.82
C SER A 75 -5.45 6.96 -9.48
N ASP A 76 -5.09 7.68 -8.42
CA ASP A 76 -5.76 8.88 -7.94
C ASP A 76 -4.73 10.02 -7.87
N SER A 77 -5.05 11.16 -8.49
CA SER A 77 -4.15 12.32 -8.52
C SER A 77 -3.96 12.99 -7.16
N THR A 78 -4.87 12.75 -6.22
CA THR A 78 -4.81 13.29 -4.85
C THR A 78 -4.15 12.34 -3.86
N MET A 79 -3.70 11.18 -4.33
CA MET A 79 -3.19 10.12 -3.46
C MET A 79 -1.99 10.56 -2.63
N VAL A 80 -1.08 11.37 -3.17
CA VAL A 80 0.07 11.88 -2.41
C VAL A 80 -0.36 12.77 -1.22
N ILE A 81 -1.46 13.52 -1.38
CA ILE A 81 -2.03 14.35 -0.30
C ILE A 81 -2.60 13.45 0.80
N ARG A 82 -3.32 12.40 0.44
CA ARG A 82 -3.84 11.42 1.40
C ARG A 82 -2.71 10.71 2.13
N MET A 83 -1.67 10.32 1.41
CA MET A 83 -0.51 9.62 2.01
C MET A 83 0.17 10.49 3.07
N ILE A 84 0.46 11.76 2.80
CA ILE A 84 1.09 12.62 3.80
C ILE A 84 0.18 12.88 5.01
N GLU A 85 -1.13 13.01 4.81
CA GLU A 85 -2.08 13.15 5.92
C GLU A 85 -2.06 11.90 6.82
N TYR A 86 -2.04 10.70 6.24
CA TYR A 86 -2.00 9.43 6.95
C TYR A 86 -0.66 9.24 7.67
N ASP A 87 0.44 9.46 6.96
CA ASP A 87 1.78 9.31 7.52
C ASP A 87 2.05 10.30 8.65
N PHE A 88 1.57 11.54 8.51
CA PHE A 88 1.69 12.54 9.56
C PHE A 88 0.86 12.16 10.79
N ALA A 89 -0.37 11.70 10.59
CA ALA A 89 -1.21 11.22 11.70
C ALA A 89 -0.56 10.07 12.45
N ALA A 90 -0.03 9.08 11.72
CA ALA A 90 0.71 7.96 12.30
C ALA A 90 1.98 8.41 13.03
N ALA A 91 2.76 9.31 12.43
CA ALA A 91 4.00 9.83 13.02
C ALA A 91 3.75 10.59 14.33
N LEU A 92 2.63 11.30 14.46
CA LEU A 92 2.26 12.03 15.68
C LEU A 92 1.97 11.11 16.87
N GLU A 93 1.50 9.89 16.65
CA GLU A 93 1.27 8.93 17.74
C GLU A 93 2.56 8.48 18.43
N PHE A 94 3.68 8.57 17.71
CA PHE A 94 5.02 8.19 18.18
C PHE A 94 5.94 9.40 18.38
N ALA A 95 5.35 10.61 18.49
CA ALA A 95 6.14 11.81 18.67
C ALA A 95 6.89 11.79 20.00
N GLU A 96 8.21 11.89 19.92
CA GLU A 96 9.10 11.93 21.09
C GLU A 96 9.46 13.38 21.44
N LYS A 97 9.49 13.67 22.74
CA LYS A 97 9.94 14.99 23.20
C LYS A 97 11.36 14.90 23.72
N GLU A 98 12.29 15.55 22.99
CA GLU A 98 13.69 15.58 23.35
C GLU A 98 14.16 17.04 23.39
N ASN A 99 14.80 17.45 24.50
CA ASN A 99 15.37 18.81 24.69
C ASN A 99 14.39 19.96 24.37
N GLY A 100 13.10 19.78 24.72
CA GLY A 100 12.04 20.77 24.49
C GLY A 100 11.48 20.81 23.07
N LYS A 101 11.97 19.96 22.16
CA LYS A 101 11.47 19.81 20.80
C LYS A 101 10.77 18.48 20.63
N TYR A 102 9.72 18.43 19.78
CA TYR A 102 9.12 17.18 19.35
C TYR A 102 9.85 16.68 18.10
N ARG A 103 10.16 15.38 18.10
CA ARG A 103 10.59 14.64 16.92
C ARG A 103 9.48 13.73 16.48
N ILE A 104 9.20 13.70 15.20
CA ILE A 104 8.24 12.81 14.55
C ILE A 104 8.96 12.00 13.49
N TYR A 105 8.69 10.72 13.44
CA TYR A 105 9.30 9.78 12.49
C TYR A 105 8.24 9.30 11.53
N PHE A 106 8.36 9.68 10.28
CA PHE A 106 7.43 9.24 9.23
C PHE A 106 7.60 7.75 8.95
N PRO A 107 6.51 7.02 8.65
CA PRO A 107 6.60 5.63 8.22
C PRO A 107 7.28 5.52 6.85
N GLN A 108 7.77 4.33 6.54
CA GLN A 108 8.15 3.93 5.18
C GLN A 108 6.87 3.58 4.43
N SER A 109 6.44 4.44 3.51
CA SER A 109 5.11 4.34 2.91
C SER A 109 5.18 4.00 1.44
N CYS A 110 4.24 3.19 0.94
CA CYS A 110 4.06 2.97 -0.49
C CYS A 110 2.58 2.82 -0.87
N VAL A 111 2.28 3.08 -2.13
CA VAL A 111 0.94 2.87 -2.70
C VAL A 111 0.97 1.67 -3.63
N LEU A 112 0.05 0.74 -3.43
CA LEU A 112 -0.17 -0.42 -4.27
C LEU A 112 -1.37 -0.15 -5.19
N TYR A 113 -1.13 0.11 -6.48
CA TYR A 113 -2.18 0.20 -7.48
C TYR A 113 -2.44 -1.15 -8.13
N LEU A 114 -3.68 -1.61 -8.02
CA LEU A 114 -4.09 -2.92 -8.56
C LEU A 114 -4.28 -2.89 -10.07
N ARG A 115 -4.71 -1.74 -10.61
CA ARG A 115 -4.96 -1.52 -12.04
C ARG A 115 -4.14 -0.33 -12.55
N GLY A 116 -3.86 -0.34 -13.85
CA GLY A 116 -3.14 0.73 -14.52
C GLY A 116 -1.63 0.52 -14.55
N LYS A 117 -1.16 -0.07 -15.64
CA LYS A 117 0.28 -0.33 -15.90
C LYS A 117 1.09 0.95 -16.02
N ASN A 118 0.48 2.02 -16.59
CA ASN A 118 1.16 3.27 -16.90
C ASN A 118 1.11 4.25 -15.73
N GLY A 119 2.14 5.08 -15.60
CA GLY A 119 2.24 6.13 -14.59
C GLY A 119 3.60 6.17 -13.91
N PRO A 120 3.84 7.14 -13.03
CA PRO A 120 5.12 7.31 -12.35
C PRO A 120 5.40 6.18 -11.37
N ASP A 121 6.69 6.01 -11.05
CA ASP A 121 7.16 5.07 -10.03
C ASP A 121 7.09 5.64 -8.61
N PHE A 122 6.88 6.95 -8.53
CA PHE A 122 6.75 7.67 -7.28
C PHE A 122 5.63 8.71 -7.36
N LEU A 123 4.96 8.94 -6.24
CA LEU A 123 4.15 10.13 -6.03
C LEU A 123 5.01 11.14 -5.27
N GLU A 124 4.96 12.39 -5.70
CA GLU A 124 5.85 13.43 -5.17
C GLU A 124 5.07 14.68 -4.82
N MET A 125 5.47 15.32 -3.72
CA MET A 125 4.94 16.60 -3.27
C MET A 125 6.05 17.40 -2.59
N GLU A 126 6.14 18.69 -2.89
CA GLU A 126 7.01 19.60 -2.18
C GLU A 126 6.25 20.31 -1.06
N LEU A 127 6.78 20.26 0.15
CA LEU A 127 6.29 20.99 1.32
C LEU A 127 7.11 22.26 1.47
N VAL A 128 6.50 23.42 1.29
CA VAL A 128 7.18 24.72 1.39
C VAL A 128 6.78 25.40 2.68
N MET A 129 7.77 25.74 3.51
CA MET A 129 7.57 26.46 4.75
C MET A 129 7.49 27.99 4.50
N PRO A 130 6.84 28.76 5.39
CA PRO A 130 6.69 30.22 5.22
C PRO A 130 8.02 30.96 5.01
N GLU A 131 9.10 30.45 5.56
CA GLU A 131 10.45 31.06 5.47
C GLU A 131 11.24 30.60 4.24
N GLY A 132 10.58 29.87 3.30
CA GLY A 132 11.17 29.41 2.05
C GLY A 132 11.96 28.11 2.11
N GLN A 133 12.02 27.46 3.27
CA GLN A 133 12.59 26.12 3.37
C GLN A 133 11.59 25.12 2.73
N SER A 134 12.10 24.17 1.98
CA SER A 134 11.27 23.12 1.41
C SER A 134 11.80 21.72 1.70
N MET A 135 10.90 20.74 1.64
CA MET A 135 11.20 19.33 1.78
C MET A 135 10.35 18.55 0.79
N ASP A 136 11.00 17.64 0.05
CA ASP A 136 10.31 16.70 -0.83
C ASP A 136 9.75 15.52 -0.02
N TYR A 137 8.45 15.28 -0.19
CA TYR A 137 7.78 14.07 0.27
C TYR A 137 7.55 13.15 -0.92
N ARG A 138 8.09 11.95 -0.86
CA ARG A 138 8.14 11.01 -1.96
C ARG A 138 7.68 9.63 -1.53
N VAL A 139 6.69 9.07 -2.24
CA VAL A 139 6.08 7.77 -1.94
C VAL A 139 6.26 6.81 -3.12
N PRO A 140 6.91 5.67 -2.97
CA PRO A 140 7.00 4.63 -4.01
C PRO A 140 5.63 4.12 -4.43
N VAL A 141 5.51 3.79 -5.72
CA VAL A 141 4.31 3.22 -6.32
C VAL A 141 4.58 1.82 -6.83
N VAL A 142 3.84 0.86 -6.33
CA VAL A 142 3.80 -0.51 -6.84
C VAL A 142 2.59 -0.66 -7.76
N ARG A 143 2.82 -1.04 -9.02
CA ARG A 143 1.74 -1.32 -9.98
C ARG A 143 1.68 -2.81 -10.25
N VAL A 144 0.66 -3.48 -9.74
CA VAL A 144 0.52 -4.95 -9.87
C VAL A 144 0.56 -5.38 -11.33
N GLU A 145 0.00 -4.61 -12.24
CA GLU A 145 -0.01 -4.93 -13.67
C GLU A 145 1.36 -4.89 -14.36
N ARG A 146 2.40 -4.38 -13.71
CA ARG A 146 3.78 -4.44 -14.23
C ARG A 146 4.48 -5.76 -13.93
N TYR A 147 3.97 -6.52 -12.97
CA TYR A 147 4.56 -7.79 -12.59
C TYR A 147 3.96 -8.92 -13.42
N THR A 148 4.82 -9.77 -13.99
CA THR A 148 4.41 -11.04 -14.60
C THR A 148 4.34 -12.12 -13.54
N SER A 149 3.64 -13.22 -13.84
CA SER A 149 3.62 -14.40 -12.96
C SER A 149 5.04 -14.87 -12.62
N ASP A 150 5.92 -14.94 -13.64
CA ASP A 150 7.29 -15.40 -13.45
C ASP A 150 8.07 -14.52 -12.49
N VAL A 151 7.94 -13.18 -12.60
CA VAL A 151 8.57 -12.23 -11.67
C VAL A 151 8.01 -12.38 -10.27
N ILE A 152 6.69 -12.55 -10.12
CA ILE A 152 6.04 -12.76 -8.82
C ILE A 152 6.61 -14.01 -8.14
N PHE A 153 6.72 -15.13 -8.85
CA PHE A 153 7.26 -16.36 -8.30
C PHE A 153 8.78 -16.28 -8.05
N GLN A 154 9.55 -15.75 -8.99
CA GLN A 154 11.00 -15.60 -8.86
C GLN A 154 11.38 -14.74 -7.65
N LYS A 155 10.70 -13.62 -7.45
CA LYS A 155 10.93 -12.70 -6.33
C LYS A 155 10.12 -13.03 -5.06
N LYS A 156 9.36 -14.12 -5.09
CA LYS A 156 8.47 -14.55 -3.99
C LYS A 156 7.46 -13.49 -3.56
N LEU A 157 7.01 -12.63 -4.48
CA LEU A 157 6.03 -11.57 -4.23
C LEU A 157 4.61 -12.14 -4.13
N LEU A 158 4.43 -13.21 -3.37
CA LEU A 158 3.17 -13.96 -3.31
C LEU A 158 2.01 -13.14 -2.76
N PHE A 159 2.30 -12.07 -2.02
CA PHE A 159 1.29 -11.11 -1.58
C PHE A 159 0.55 -10.46 -2.75
N LEU A 160 1.20 -10.32 -3.92
CA LEU A 160 0.58 -9.74 -5.12
C LEU A 160 -0.31 -10.73 -5.90
N LEU A 161 -0.22 -12.03 -5.61
CA LEU A 161 -0.84 -13.08 -6.43
C LEU A 161 -2.38 -12.95 -6.52
N PRO A 162 -3.13 -12.72 -5.43
CA PRO A 162 -4.59 -12.55 -5.53
C PRO A 162 -4.98 -11.38 -6.42
N PHE A 163 -4.21 -10.29 -6.38
CA PHE A 163 -4.45 -9.10 -7.19
C PHE A 163 -4.02 -9.28 -8.65
N TYR A 164 -3.07 -10.17 -8.91
CA TYR A 164 -2.68 -10.54 -10.28
C TYR A 164 -3.85 -11.18 -11.03
N ILE A 165 -4.69 -11.98 -10.37
CA ILE A 165 -5.85 -12.65 -10.96
C ILE A 165 -6.91 -11.65 -11.43
N ILE A 166 -7.00 -10.48 -10.81
CA ILE A 166 -7.94 -9.40 -11.17
C ILE A 166 -7.81 -8.97 -12.64
N ARG A 167 -6.64 -9.10 -13.25
CA ARG A 167 -6.43 -8.79 -14.67
C ARG A 167 -7.37 -9.56 -15.58
N TYR A 168 -7.72 -10.76 -15.17
CA TYR A 168 -8.52 -11.69 -15.96
C TYR A 168 -10.02 -11.59 -15.67
N GLU A 169 -10.42 -10.75 -14.71
CA GLU A 169 -11.83 -10.60 -14.32
C GLU A 169 -12.73 -10.21 -15.51
N LYS A 170 -12.25 -9.32 -16.39
CA LYS A 170 -12.97 -8.93 -17.60
C LYS A 170 -13.04 -10.08 -18.61
N SER A 171 -11.94 -10.77 -18.83
CA SER A 171 -11.88 -11.90 -19.75
C SER A 171 -12.73 -13.08 -19.27
N VAL A 172 -12.82 -13.29 -17.96
CA VAL A 172 -13.73 -14.31 -17.40
C VAL A 172 -15.19 -13.92 -17.60
N LYS A 173 -15.56 -12.64 -17.41
CA LYS A 173 -16.90 -12.16 -17.69
C LYS A 173 -17.28 -12.23 -19.17
N GLU A 174 -16.33 -11.93 -20.06
CA GLU A 174 -16.51 -12.07 -21.50
C GLU A 174 -16.69 -13.54 -21.90
N ILE A 175 -16.03 -14.49 -21.24
CA ILE A 175 -16.20 -15.93 -21.45
C ILE A 175 -17.57 -16.41 -20.94
N ASP A 176 -18.02 -15.92 -19.77
CA ASP A 176 -19.35 -16.25 -19.21
C ASP A 176 -20.51 -15.67 -20.07
N GLU A 177 -20.27 -14.51 -20.72
CA GLU A 177 -21.25 -13.93 -21.65
C GLU A 177 -21.26 -14.63 -23.01
N ASP A 178 -20.17 -15.32 -23.37
CA ASP A 178 -20.01 -16.07 -24.65
C ASP A 178 -20.36 -17.57 -24.53
N ASP A 179 -20.90 -18.00 -23.39
CA ASP A 179 -21.43 -19.38 -23.21
C ASP A 179 -22.56 -19.76 -24.18
N GLY A 180 -22.96 -18.85 -25.06
CA GLY A 180 -23.78 -19.15 -26.25
C GLY A 180 -23.04 -19.94 -27.33
N ILE A 181 -21.71 -20.00 -27.35
CA ILE A 181 -20.90 -20.65 -28.39
C ILE A 181 -20.56 -22.10 -28.03
N LEU A 182 -20.62 -22.49 -26.77
CA LEU A 182 -20.30 -23.86 -26.34
C LEU A 182 -21.46 -24.86 -26.49
N GLN A 183 -22.61 -24.44 -27.01
CA GLN A 183 -23.75 -25.34 -27.31
C GLN A 183 -23.78 -25.82 -28.78
N GLU A 184 -22.81 -25.44 -29.61
CA GLU A 184 -22.77 -25.89 -31.03
C GLU A 184 -21.51 -26.75 -31.36
N LEU A 185 -20.84 -27.34 -30.39
CA LEU A 185 -19.82 -28.38 -30.58
C LEU A 185 -20.22 -29.65 -29.83
#